data_ed90434e85e98f9212629060e286fa1c
#
_entry.id   ed90434e85e98f9212629060e286fa1c
#
_cell.length_a   1.000
_cell.length_b   1.000
_cell.length_c   1.000
_cell.angle_alpha   90.00
_cell.angle_beta   90.00
_cell.angle_gamma   90.00
#
_symmetry.space_group_name_H-M   'P 1'
#
loop_
_entity.id
_entity.type
_entity.pdbx_description
1 polymer ?
#
loop_
_entity_poly.entity_id
_entity_poly.type
_entity_poly.pdbx_seq_one_letter_code
_entity_poly.pdbx_strand_id
1 'polypeptide(L)'
;MSDFFVKDNLAGLKREDFQATVQGKKTDLYILRNKRGAEIAVTNFAGALCAVMMPDRSGKMESVVWGHDSIQHVMDSEETFLSVLIGRYGNRIANGKFTLDGKQYTLAINNDPNSLHGGPTGFHKRVFDAEQTDQQTIRLHYLCKDGEEGFPGNLDVNVTYRLTDDNELAIEYEATTDKKTVVCLTQHAYFTLNGMKKNPLTVLDYDLTINADHYIPIDNTAIPLGTIDKVESTPFDFRTPHKVGDRIEQGQQTKNGNGYDHCWVLNKREPGELSLAVKCVDPASGRTMECYTTEPGVQCYTGNYCSGSTCAHGSTLPKRCAICFEAEHFPDSPNHPYFPTTVLNPGEVYTQTTIYRFGVE
;
A
#
# COMPACT_ATOMS: atom_id res chain seq x y z
N MET A 1 16.66 20.71 14.55
CA MET A 1 15.23 20.74 14.17
C MET A 1 15.23 21.15 12.72
N SER A 2 14.60 20.37 11.85
CA SER A 2 14.63 20.68 10.42
C SER A 2 13.86 21.96 10.14
N ASP A 3 14.47 22.88 9.38
CA ASP A 3 13.85 24.14 8.94
C ASP A 3 12.68 23.95 7.96
N PHE A 4 12.26 22.68 7.72
CA PHE A 4 11.22 22.30 6.77
C PHE A 4 9.82 22.15 7.38
N PHE A 5 9.67 22.53 8.66
CA PHE A 5 8.36 22.44 9.31
C PHE A 5 7.34 23.41 8.71
N VAL A 6 6.27 22.87 8.16
CA VAL A 6 5.13 23.65 7.65
C VAL A 6 4.05 23.69 8.74
N LYS A 7 3.83 24.87 9.34
CA LYS A 7 2.85 25.06 10.42
C LYS A 7 1.42 24.88 9.93
N ASP A 8 1.11 25.41 8.74
CA ASP A 8 -0.20 25.31 8.13
C ASP A 8 -0.13 24.37 6.92
N ASN A 9 -0.94 23.32 6.92
CA ASN A 9 -1.02 22.36 5.83
C ASN A 9 -2.45 22.28 5.27
N LEU A 10 -2.56 21.84 4.00
CA LEU A 10 -3.83 21.80 3.28
C LEU A 10 -4.85 20.82 3.87
N ALA A 11 -4.38 19.79 4.56
CA ALA A 11 -5.24 18.81 5.21
C ALA A 11 -5.79 19.29 6.56
N GLY A 12 -5.28 20.41 7.11
CA GLY A 12 -5.69 20.96 8.40
C GLY A 12 -5.28 20.08 9.60
N LEU A 13 -4.25 19.23 9.43
CA LEU A 13 -3.72 18.37 10.48
C LEU A 13 -2.85 19.17 11.45
N LYS A 14 -2.93 18.86 12.74
CA LYS A 14 -2.12 19.50 13.76
C LYS A 14 -0.95 18.59 14.15
N ARG A 15 0.26 19.11 14.09
CA ARG A 15 1.47 18.36 14.41
C ARG A 15 1.44 17.80 15.83
N GLU A 16 0.95 18.60 16.78
CA GLU A 16 0.85 18.22 18.20
C GLU A 16 0.01 16.95 18.41
N ASP A 17 -0.98 16.68 17.56
CA ASP A 17 -1.84 15.49 17.65
C ASP A 17 -1.09 14.21 17.20
N PHE A 18 0.10 14.35 16.58
CA PHE A 18 0.96 13.25 16.17
C PHE A 18 2.20 13.08 17.04
N GLN A 19 2.43 13.99 17.99
CA GLN A 19 3.60 13.97 18.85
C GLN A 19 3.34 13.15 20.11
N ALA A 20 3.96 11.99 20.19
CA ALA A 20 3.91 11.08 21.35
C ALA A 20 5.24 10.34 21.50
N THR A 21 5.36 9.58 22.57
CA THR A 21 6.42 8.57 22.71
C THR A 21 5.77 7.19 22.67
N VAL A 22 6.02 6.45 21.59
CA VAL A 22 5.47 5.12 21.34
C VAL A 22 6.62 4.14 21.18
N GLN A 23 6.59 3.02 21.91
CA GLN A 23 7.67 2.01 21.90
C GLN A 23 9.07 2.59 22.20
N GLY A 24 9.14 3.63 23.04
CA GLY A 24 10.39 4.32 23.40
C GLY A 24 10.94 5.27 22.33
N LYS A 25 10.26 5.46 21.21
CA LYS A 25 10.62 6.39 20.13
C LYS A 25 9.59 7.53 20.03
N LYS A 26 10.05 8.69 19.55
CA LYS A 26 9.17 9.84 19.32
C LYS A 26 8.46 9.69 17.97
N THR A 27 7.16 9.97 17.96
CA THR A 27 6.36 10.11 16.75
C THR A 27 6.20 11.57 16.39
N ASP A 28 5.99 11.88 15.10
CA ASP A 28 5.77 13.23 14.60
C ASP A 28 4.99 13.20 13.29
N LEU A 29 4.55 14.39 12.82
CA LEU A 29 3.93 14.61 11.52
C LEU A 29 4.90 15.37 10.62
N TYR A 30 5.06 14.90 9.40
CA TYR A 30 5.91 15.49 8.37
C TYR A 30 5.06 15.90 7.17
N ILE A 31 5.27 17.13 6.66
CA ILE A 31 4.57 17.63 5.48
C ILE A 31 5.57 17.79 4.33
N LEU A 32 5.31 17.05 3.25
CA LEU A 32 6.03 17.21 1.99
C LEU A 32 5.23 18.14 1.09
N ARG A 33 5.89 19.10 0.45
CA ARG A 33 5.24 20.08 -0.43
C ARG A 33 6.06 20.28 -1.71
N ASN A 34 5.39 20.19 -2.86
CA ASN A 34 6.01 20.48 -4.15
C ASN A 34 5.75 21.93 -4.61
N LYS A 35 6.39 22.34 -5.70
CA LYS A 35 6.25 23.68 -6.27
C LYS A 35 4.88 23.97 -6.90
N ARG A 36 4.08 22.94 -7.17
CA ARG A 36 2.70 23.07 -7.69
C ARG A 36 1.67 23.20 -6.57
N GLY A 37 2.10 23.16 -5.30
CA GLY A 37 1.22 23.31 -4.13
C GLY A 37 0.53 22.03 -3.69
N ALA A 38 0.87 20.86 -4.25
CA ALA A 38 0.44 19.58 -3.71
C ALA A 38 1.17 19.30 -2.38
N GLU A 39 0.49 18.58 -1.47
CA GLU A 39 1.05 18.22 -0.17
C GLU A 39 0.79 16.75 0.16
N ILE A 40 1.74 16.16 0.87
CA ILE A 40 1.60 14.85 1.50
C ILE A 40 1.91 14.98 2.98
N ALA A 41 1.02 14.48 3.81
CA ALA A 41 1.21 14.38 5.26
C ALA A 41 1.55 12.94 5.63
N VAL A 42 2.70 12.74 6.29
CA VAL A 42 3.21 11.42 6.70
C VAL A 42 3.52 11.45 8.19
N THR A 43 3.16 10.39 8.92
CA THR A 43 3.72 10.15 10.25
C THR A 43 4.74 9.02 10.23
N ASN A 44 5.76 9.10 11.08
CA ASN A 44 6.76 8.04 11.20
C ASN A 44 6.27 6.82 12.01
N PHE A 45 5.09 6.86 12.59
CA PHE A 45 4.43 5.64 13.05
C PHE A 45 3.81 4.94 11.84
N ALA A 46 4.20 3.69 11.63
CA ALA A 46 3.74 2.87 10.50
C ALA A 46 4.08 3.45 9.10
N GLY A 47 4.84 4.56 9.00
CA GLY A 47 4.99 5.29 7.74
C GLY A 47 3.64 5.68 7.11
N ALA A 48 2.65 5.99 7.95
CA ALA A 48 1.27 6.19 7.51
C ALA A 48 1.11 7.48 6.69
N LEU A 49 0.44 7.36 5.54
CA LEU A 49 -0.03 8.48 4.75
C LEU A 49 -1.30 9.04 5.41
N CYS A 50 -1.18 10.20 6.05
CA CYS A 50 -2.30 10.85 6.72
C CYS A 50 -3.15 11.69 5.77
N ALA A 51 -2.56 12.22 4.69
CA ALA A 51 -3.24 12.89 3.59
C ALA A 51 -2.35 12.95 2.35
N VAL A 52 -2.96 12.94 1.17
CA VAL A 52 -2.32 13.24 -0.13
C VAL A 52 -3.20 14.26 -0.84
N MET A 53 -2.82 15.53 -0.75
CA MET A 53 -3.64 16.66 -1.20
C MET A 53 -3.37 16.96 -2.68
N MET A 54 -4.38 16.71 -3.53
CA MET A 54 -4.28 16.87 -4.99
C MET A 54 -5.47 17.66 -5.53
N PRO A 55 -5.27 18.48 -6.59
CA PRO A 55 -6.36 19.26 -7.18
C PRO A 55 -7.32 18.38 -7.99
N ASP A 56 -8.59 18.76 -8.05
CA ASP A 56 -9.53 18.29 -9.06
C ASP A 56 -9.48 19.20 -10.31
N ARG A 57 -10.36 18.92 -11.32
CA ARG A 57 -10.44 19.73 -12.56
C ARG A 57 -10.83 21.20 -12.33
N SER A 58 -11.38 21.54 -11.17
CA SER A 58 -11.67 22.93 -10.78
C SER A 58 -10.53 23.59 -9.99
N GLY A 59 -9.45 22.84 -9.72
CA GLY A 59 -8.34 23.27 -8.87
C GLY A 59 -8.59 23.11 -7.38
N LYS A 60 -9.69 22.47 -6.97
CA LYS A 60 -9.98 22.24 -5.55
C LYS A 60 -9.10 21.14 -4.99
N MET A 61 -8.34 21.49 -3.94
CA MET A 61 -7.47 20.56 -3.23
C MET A 61 -8.28 19.70 -2.24
N GLU A 62 -8.14 18.38 -2.34
CA GLU A 62 -8.70 17.41 -1.39
C GLU A 62 -7.74 16.24 -1.23
N SER A 63 -7.83 15.54 -0.08
CA SER A 63 -7.06 14.30 0.08
C SER A 63 -7.60 13.20 -0.82
N VAL A 64 -6.70 12.60 -1.59
CA VAL A 64 -6.99 11.45 -2.45
C VAL A 64 -6.65 10.12 -1.78
N VAL A 65 -6.34 10.13 -0.48
CA VAL A 65 -6.22 8.94 0.36
C VAL A 65 -7.05 9.12 1.63
N TRP A 66 -7.57 8.02 2.14
CA TRP A 66 -8.08 7.95 3.49
C TRP A 66 -6.90 7.88 4.46
N GLY A 67 -6.93 8.68 5.53
CA GLY A 67 -5.90 8.72 6.54
C GLY A 67 -6.45 9.06 7.91
N HIS A 68 -5.56 9.29 8.86
CA HIS A 68 -5.89 9.62 10.24
C HIS A 68 -5.44 11.05 10.58
N ASP A 69 -6.09 11.67 11.57
CA ASP A 69 -5.81 13.05 12.03
C ASP A 69 -5.06 13.11 13.35
N SER A 70 -4.69 11.98 13.92
CA SER A 70 -3.87 11.91 15.13
C SER A 70 -3.14 10.56 15.23
N ILE A 71 -2.08 10.55 16.05
CA ILE A 71 -1.33 9.32 16.32
C ILE A 71 -2.20 8.28 17.02
N GLN A 72 -3.11 8.73 17.91
CA GLN A 72 -4.01 7.83 18.61
C GLN A 72 -4.95 7.12 17.65
N HIS A 73 -5.50 7.85 16.66
CA HIS A 73 -6.36 7.25 15.65
C HIS A 73 -5.61 6.25 14.75
N VAL A 74 -4.31 6.50 14.44
CA VAL A 74 -3.50 5.50 13.70
C VAL A 74 -3.30 4.24 14.53
N MET A 75 -3.02 4.38 15.84
CA MET A 75 -2.77 3.23 16.72
C MET A 75 -4.01 2.37 16.97
N ASP A 76 -5.17 3.02 17.13
CA ASP A 76 -6.44 2.40 17.51
C ASP A 76 -7.35 2.09 16.30
N SER A 77 -6.86 2.32 15.09
CA SER A 77 -7.66 2.11 13.88
C SER A 77 -8.20 0.69 13.80
N GLU A 78 -9.52 0.55 13.67
CA GLU A 78 -10.19 -0.72 13.37
C GLU A 78 -9.81 -1.21 11.96
N GLU A 79 -9.57 -0.29 11.02
CA GLU A 79 -8.96 -0.58 9.73
C GLU A 79 -7.43 -0.56 9.88
N THR A 80 -6.90 -1.65 10.40
CA THR A 80 -5.50 -1.79 10.87
C THR A 80 -4.47 -1.38 9.81
N PHE A 81 -4.77 -1.56 8.53
CA PHE A 81 -3.84 -1.32 7.42
C PHE A 81 -4.12 -0.02 6.67
N LEU A 82 -4.91 0.88 7.24
CA LEU A 82 -5.31 2.13 6.59
C LEU A 82 -4.11 3.01 6.25
N SER A 83 -3.72 3.01 4.98
CA SER A 83 -2.69 3.84 4.38
C SER A 83 -1.31 3.77 5.06
N VAL A 84 -0.90 2.58 5.49
CA VAL A 84 0.36 2.31 6.20
C VAL A 84 1.36 1.51 5.36
N LEU A 85 2.64 1.54 5.76
CA LEU A 85 3.67 0.64 5.24
C LEU A 85 3.42 -0.79 5.71
N ILE A 86 3.58 -1.72 4.80
CA ILE A 86 3.44 -3.15 5.03
C ILE A 86 4.80 -3.83 4.94
N GLY A 87 5.08 -4.68 5.90
CA GLY A 87 6.29 -5.47 6.02
C GLY A 87 6.30 -6.26 7.35
N ARG A 88 7.23 -7.22 7.52
CA ARG A 88 8.30 -7.60 6.58
C ARG A 88 7.78 -8.24 5.28
N TYR A 89 6.58 -8.84 5.30
CA TYR A 89 6.00 -9.55 4.16
C TYR A 89 4.58 -9.08 3.89
N GLY A 90 4.39 -8.41 2.75
CA GLY A 90 3.09 -7.96 2.25
C GLY A 90 2.22 -9.13 1.80
N ASN A 91 0.90 -8.94 1.92
CA ASN A 91 -0.10 -9.94 1.62
C ASN A 91 0.02 -11.21 2.47
N ARG A 92 -0.55 -12.34 2.04
CA ARG A 92 -0.73 -13.56 2.83
C ARG A 92 0.40 -14.56 2.67
N ILE A 93 0.65 -15.31 3.76
CA ILE A 93 1.41 -16.57 3.76
C ILE A 93 0.51 -17.66 4.33
N ALA A 94 0.28 -18.70 3.54
CA ALA A 94 -0.64 -19.79 3.83
C ALA A 94 -0.32 -20.49 5.16
N ASN A 95 -1.31 -20.61 6.05
CA ASN A 95 -1.18 -21.21 7.38
C ASN A 95 -0.04 -20.60 8.23
N GLY A 96 0.42 -19.39 7.89
CA GLY A 96 1.57 -18.75 8.54
C GLY A 96 2.86 -19.58 8.47
N LYS A 97 3.10 -20.32 7.40
CA LYS A 97 4.26 -21.22 7.30
C LYS A 97 4.95 -21.09 5.96
N PHE A 98 6.27 -21.12 6.00
CA PHE A 98 7.12 -21.25 4.80
C PHE A 98 8.41 -22.00 5.14
N THR A 99 9.12 -22.46 4.11
CA THR A 99 10.36 -23.21 4.27
C THR A 99 11.51 -22.51 3.53
N LEU A 100 12.64 -22.32 4.23
CA LEU A 100 13.90 -21.87 3.63
C LEU A 100 14.99 -22.90 3.97
N ASP A 101 15.71 -23.39 2.94
CA ASP A 101 16.82 -24.34 3.08
C ASP A 101 16.44 -25.58 3.94
N GLY A 102 15.22 -26.09 3.75
CA GLY A 102 14.72 -27.26 4.49
C GLY A 102 14.25 -26.96 5.92
N LYS A 103 14.40 -25.75 6.42
CA LYS A 103 13.90 -25.33 7.73
C LYS A 103 12.54 -24.64 7.57
N GLN A 104 11.54 -25.17 8.28
CA GLN A 104 10.23 -24.53 8.37
C GLN A 104 10.24 -23.37 9.38
N TYR A 105 9.65 -22.25 8.98
CA TYR A 105 9.35 -21.09 9.83
C TYR A 105 7.85 -20.98 10.03
N THR A 106 7.46 -20.56 11.24
CA THR A 106 6.06 -20.37 11.61
C THR A 106 5.86 -18.92 12.04
N LEU A 107 4.89 -18.28 11.41
CA LEU A 107 4.49 -16.90 11.65
C LEU A 107 3.22 -16.87 12.52
N ALA A 108 2.95 -15.75 13.16
CA ALA A 108 1.70 -15.51 13.84
C ALA A 108 0.52 -15.47 12.85
N ILE A 109 -0.61 -16.07 13.27
CA ILE A 109 -1.87 -16.04 12.51
C ILE A 109 -2.65 -14.79 12.93
N ASN A 110 -2.96 -13.93 11.98
CA ASN A 110 -3.75 -12.72 12.18
C ASN A 110 -4.87 -12.53 11.12
N ASN A 111 -5.00 -13.50 10.22
CA ASN A 111 -6.08 -13.58 9.22
C ASN A 111 -6.41 -15.06 9.01
N ASP A 112 -7.03 -15.68 10.03
CA ASP A 112 -7.26 -17.13 10.15
C ASP A 112 -7.74 -17.79 8.83
N PRO A 113 -7.05 -18.84 8.36
CA PRO A 113 -5.94 -19.56 8.99
C PRO A 113 -4.53 -19.02 8.62
N ASN A 114 -4.41 -17.83 8.02
CA ASN A 114 -3.20 -17.34 7.38
C ASN A 114 -2.49 -16.24 8.19
N SER A 115 -1.23 -15.98 7.87
CA SER A 115 -0.53 -14.76 8.26
C SER A 115 -0.73 -13.70 7.18
N LEU A 116 -0.99 -12.46 7.56
CA LEU A 116 -1.27 -11.32 6.69
C LEU A 116 -0.39 -10.14 7.06
N HIS A 117 0.18 -9.48 6.04
CA HIS A 117 0.86 -8.19 6.14
C HIS A 117 1.94 -8.11 7.24
N GLY A 118 2.72 -9.19 7.42
CA GLY A 118 3.83 -9.24 8.36
C GLY A 118 3.42 -9.56 9.81
N GLY A 119 2.17 -10.03 10.02
CA GLY A 119 1.68 -10.48 11.33
C GLY A 119 0.99 -9.39 12.16
N PRO A 120 0.58 -9.70 13.41
CA PRO A 120 -0.20 -8.80 14.27
C PRO A 120 0.49 -7.48 14.59
N THR A 121 1.83 -7.48 14.66
CA THR A 121 2.63 -6.31 15.00
C THR A 121 3.73 -6.05 13.96
N GLY A 122 3.42 -6.22 12.67
CA GLY A 122 4.28 -5.89 11.56
C GLY A 122 4.58 -4.38 11.45
N PHE A 123 5.05 -3.93 10.29
CA PHE A 123 5.48 -2.53 10.09
C PHE A 123 4.38 -1.50 10.34
N HIS A 124 3.13 -1.87 10.13
CA HIS A 124 1.94 -1.06 10.44
C HIS A 124 1.76 -0.74 11.94
N LYS A 125 2.58 -1.32 12.82
CA LYS A 125 2.59 -1.05 14.28
C LYS A 125 3.97 -0.62 14.80
N ARG A 126 4.86 -0.14 13.91
CA ARG A 126 6.25 0.24 14.28
C ARG A 126 6.48 1.74 14.14
N VAL A 127 7.33 2.27 15.02
CA VAL A 127 7.87 3.62 14.89
C VAL A 127 9.17 3.58 14.12
N PHE A 128 9.20 4.21 12.96
CA PHE A 128 10.40 4.39 12.15
C PHE A 128 11.22 5.57 12.66
N ASP A 129 12.54 5.50 12.55
CA ASP A 129 13.38 6.67 12.66
C ASP A 129 13.21 7.50 11.37
N ALA A 130 12.90 8.80 11.52
CA ALA A 130 12.53 9.64 10.39
C ALA A 130 13.45 10.83 10.23
N GLU A 131 13.83 11.10 8.97
CA GLU A 131 14.61 12.27 8.57
C GLU A 131 13.96 12.93 7.37
N GLN A 132 13.41 14.14 7.55
CA GLN A 132 13.00 14.96 6.41
C GLN A 132 14.25 15.67 5.86
N THR A 133 14.70 15.26 4.66
CA THR A 133 15.95 15.73 4.05
C THR A 133 15.78 17.04 3.30
N ASP A 134 14.58 17.31 2.79
CA ASP A 134 14.18 18.56 2.12
C ASP A 134 12.66 18.74 2.18
N GLN A 135 12.11 19.76 1.50
CA GLN A 135 10.66 20.02 1.49
C GLN A 135 9.82 18.94 0.81
N GLN A 136 10.42 18.08 0.01
CA GLN A 136 9.73 17.08 -0.83
C GLN A 136 10.04 15.65 -0.41
N THR A 137 11.00 15.42 0.52
CA THR A 137 11.55 14.08 0.78
C THR A 137 11.64 13.78 2.27
N ILE A 138 11.16 12.61 2.66
CA ILE A 138 11.36 12.02 3.98
C ILE A 138 11.93 10.60 3.83
N ARG A 139 12.91 10.28 4.66
CA ARG A 139 13.45 8.93 4.88
C ARG A 139 12.92 8.35 6.16
N LEU A 140 12.52 7.09 6.09
CA LEU A 140 12.06 6.28 7.21
C LEU A 140 12.98 5.06 7.33
N HIS A 141 13.56 4.83 8.51
CA HIS A 141 14.44 3.71 8.78
C HIS A 141 13.89 2.83 9.90
N TYR A 142 13.97 1.52 9.71
CA TYR A 142 13.60 0.54 10.73
C TYR A 142 14.49 -0.69 10.68
N LEU A 143 15.05 -1.07 11.83
CA LEU A 143 15.74 -2.36 12.00
C LEU A 143 14.75 -3.38 12.56
N CYS A 144 14.21 -4.23 11.69
CA CYS A 144 13.36 -5.37 12.05
C CYS A 144 14.24 -6.54 12.50
N LYS A 145 14.18 -6.90 13.78
CA LYS A 145 15.11 -7.86 14.40
C LYS A 145 14.81 -9.31 14.01
N ASP A 146 15.86 -10.15 14.10
CA ASP A 146 15.75 -11.62 13.91
C ASP A 146 14.67 -12.18 14.83
N GLY A 147 13.75 -12.96 14.26
CA GLY A 147 12.64 -13.57 14.97
C GLY A 147 11.42 -12.68 15.17
N GLU A 148 11.45 -11.40 14.77
CA GLU A 148 10.29 -10.53 14.85
C GLU A 148 9.16 -11.08 13.97
N GLU A 149 7.95 -11.24 14.54
CA GLU A 149 6.79 -11.90 13.93
C GLU A 149 7.06 -13.32 13.38
N GLY A 150 8.19 -13.95 13.75
CA GLY A 150 8.61 -15.29 13.31
C GLY A 150 9.54 -15.30 12.09
N PHE A 151 9.86 -14.16 11.49
CA PHE A 151 10.76 -14.07 10.35
C PHE A 151 12.23 -14.16 10.74
N PRO A 152 13.08 -14.94 9.99
CA PRO A 152 14.50 -15.03 10.28
C PRO A 152 15.29 -13.81 9.82
N GLY A 153 16.38 -13.52 10.53
CA GLY A 153 17.36 -12.49 10.21
C GLY A 153 16.97 -11.09 10.64
N ASN A 154 17.98 -10.27 10.95
CA ASN A 154 17.80 -8.85 11.06
C ASN A 154 17.58 -8.27 9.66
N LEU A 155 16.55 -7.46 9.47
CA LEU A 155 16.29 -6.75 8.23
C LEU A 155 16.43 -5.24 8.49
N ASP A 156 17.43 -4.64 7.89
CA ASP A 156 17.65 -3.19 7.90
C ASP A 156 16.91 -2.57 6.73
N VAL A 157 15.90 -1.73 7.02
CA VAL A 157 14.94 -1.22 6.02
C VAL A 157 14.99 0.30 5.96
N ASN A 158 15.14 0.82 4.75
CA ASN A 158 14.98 2.22 4.43
C ASN A 158 13.82 2.40 3.45
N VAL A 159 12.91 3.33 3.74
CA VAL A 159 11.83 3.73 2.84
C VAL A 159 11.90 5.23 2.64
N THR A 160 11.97 5.67 1.39
CA THR A 160 12.00 7.10 1.04
C THR A 160 10.69 7.47 0.36
N TYR A 161 9.97 8.46 0.92
CA TYR A 161 8.84 9.11 0.27
C TYR A 161 9.28 10.43 -0.34
N ARG A 162 8.95 10.63 -1.61
CA ARG A 162 9.23 11.88 -2.32
C ARG A 162 8.00 12.36 -3.07
N LEU A 163 7.63 13.63 -2.85
CA LEU A 163 6.63 14.31 -3.65
C LEU A 163 7.31 15.14 -4.74
N THR A 164 7.25 14.67 -5.99
CA THR A 164 7.89 15.36 -7.12
C THR A 164 7.10 16.60 -7.56
N ASP A 165 7.74 17.48 -8.35
CA ASP A 165 7.07 18.65 -8.96
C ASP A 165 6.05 18.23 -10.03
N ASP A 166 6.01 16.96 -10.44
CA ASP A 166 5.03 16.41 -11.37
C ASP A 166 3.85 15.72 -10.67
N ASN A 167 3.63 16.02 -9.36
CA ASN A 167 2.60 15.44 -8.51
C ASN A 167 2.71 13.91 -8.40
N GLU A 168 3.92 13.40 -8.29
CA GLU A 168 4.19 11.98 -8.05
C GLU A 168 4.54 11.77 -6.57
N LEU A 169 3.86 10.83 -5.94
CA LEU A 169 4.34 10.19 -4.73
C LEU A 169 5.21 9.02 -5.15
N ALA A 170 6.53 9.22 -5.14
CA ALA A 170 7.51 8.16 -5.34
C ALA A 170 7.86 7.53 -3.99
N ILE A 171 7.82 6.21 -3.93
CA ILE A 171 8.18 5.40 -2.76
C ILE A 171 9.30 4.47 -3.19
N GLU A 172 10.46 4.65 -2.59
CA GLU A 172 11.66 3.84 -2.83
C GLU A 172 11.95 3.01 -1.58
N TYR A 173 12.11 1.71 -1.75
CA TYR A 173 12.42 0.78 -0.68
C TYR A 173 13.81 0.20 -0.90
N GLU A 174 14.57 0.11 0.18
CA GLU A 174 15.86 -0.57 0.22
C GLU A 174 15.96 -1.40 1.49
N ALA A 175 16.40 -2.66 1.40
CA ALA A 175 16.64 -3.46 2.58
C ALA A 175 17.81 -4.42 2.41
N THR A 176 18.52 -4.69 3.52
CA THR A 176 19.56 -5.67 3.62
C THR A 176 19.32 -6.60 4.81
N THR A 177 19.92 -7.79 4.78
CA THR A 177 19.78 -8.77 5.86
C THR A 177 21.12 -9.41 6.22
N ASP A 178 21.23 -9.84 7.48
CA ASP A 178 22.37 -10.63 7.98
C ASP A 178 22.16 -12.16 7.87
N LYS A 179 20.94 -12.60 7.53
CA LYS A 179 20.56 -14.00 7.40
C LYS A 179 19.49 -14.16 6.33
N LYS A 180 19.53 -15.26 5.58
CA LYS A 180 18.52 -15.56 4.56
C LYS A 180 17.10 -15.42 5.13
N THR A 181 16.28 -14.63 4.45
CA THR A 181 14.91 -14.32 4.85
C THR A 181 14.01 -14.15 3.63
N VAL A 182 12.73 -13.86 3.87
CA VAL A 182 11.78 -13.45 2.82
C VAL A 182 11.37 -12.01 3.06
N VAL A 183 11.27 -11.23 1.97
CA VAL A 183 10.90 -9.80 2.00
C VAL A 183 9.91 -9.50 0.90
N CYS A 184 8.85 -8.79 1.25
CA CYS A 184 7.91 -8.21 0.31
C CYS A 184 7.34 -6.95 0.96
N LEU A 185 7.80 -5.77 0.55
CA LEU A 185 7.37 -4.50 1.14
C LEU A 185 6.37 -3.83 0.21
N THR A 186 5.37 -3.14 0.77
CA THR A 186 4.41 -2.36 -0.01
C THR A 186 3.80 -1.24 0.82
N GLN A 187 3.05 -0.34 0.16
CA GLN A 187 2.25 0.70 0.79
C GLN A 187 0.77 0.40 0.55
N HIS A 188 0.02 0.25 1.64
CA HIS A 188 -1.41 -0.08 1.58
C HIS A 188 -2.29 1.18 1.53
N ALA A 189 -1.99 2.09 0.57
CA ALA A 189 -2.71 3.36 0.44
C ALA A 189 -4.16 3.14 -0.01
N TYR A 190 -5.11 3.67 0.77
CA TYR A 190 -6.54 3.64 0.48
C TYR A 190 -6.93 4.86 -0.36
N PHE A 191 -6.83 4.73 -1.68
CA PHE A 191 -7.11 5.84 -2.59
C PHE A 191 -8.60 6.14 -2.73
N THR A 192 -8.92 7.44 -2.78
CA THR A 192 -10.27 7.98 -2.96
C THR A 192 -10.20 9.24 -3.84
N LEU A 193 -10.14 9.06 -5.18
CA LEU A 193 -9.94 10.15 -6.13
C LEU A 193 -11.08 11.18 -6.11
N ASN A 194 -12.28 10.78 -5.68
CA ASN A 194 -13.43 11.67 -5.52
C ASN A 194 -13.37 12.54 -4.24
N GLY A 195 -12.32 12.36 -3.41
CA GLY A 195 -12.16 13.07 -2.14
C GLY A 195 -12.98 12.45 -1.00
N MET A 196 -12.58 12.75 0.25
CA MET A 196 -13.15 12.15 1.47
C MET A 196 -14.57 12.61 1.80
N LYS A 197 -15.09 13.66 1.17
CA LYS A 197 -16.35 14.34 1.55
C LYS A 197 -17.51 14.07 0.61
N LYS A 198 -17.35 13.25 -0.43
CA LYS A 198 -18.44 12.95 -1.38
C LYS A 198 -19.40 11.90 -0.86
N ASN A 199 -20.69 12.06 -1.19
CA ASN A 199 -21.73 11.08 -0.94
C ASN A 199 -22.46 10.80 -2.27
N PRO A 200 -22.54 9.51 -2.75
CA PRO A 200 -21.98 8.33 -2.11
C PRO A 200 -20.45 8.26 -2.24
N LEU A 201 -19.79 7.84 -1.17
CA LEU A 201 -18.35 7.55 -1.15
C LEU A 201 -18.16 6.15 -1.74
N THR A 202 -17.85 6.07 -3.03
CA THR A 202 -17.64 4.78 -3.71
C THR A 202 -16.62 4.90 -4.82
N VAL A 203 -15.83 3.86 -5.01
CA VAL A 203 -14.88 3.72 -6.12
C VAL A 203 -15.48 2.94 -7.30
N LEU A 204 -16.74 2.51 -7.20
CA LEU A 204 -17.36 1.67 -8.22
C LEU A 204 -17.53 2.36 -9.57
N ASP A 205 -17.59 3.70 -9.57
CA ASP A 205 -17.72 4.50 -10.78
C ASP A 205 -16.40 4.91 -11.42
N TYR A 206 -15.26 4.51 -10.82
CA TYR A 206 -13.94 4.80 -11.40
C TYR A 206 -13.69 3.96 -12.65
N ASP A 207 -13.11 4.59 -13.67
CA ASP A 207 -12.58 3.89 -14.84
C ASP A 207 -11.19 3.35 -14.51
N LEU A 208 -11.04 2.04 -14.59
CA LEU A 208 -9.82 1.32 -14.22
C LEU A 208 -9.21 0.63 -15.44
N THR A 209 -7.90 0.76 -15.60
CA THR A 209 -7.07 0.00 -16.55
C THR A 209 -5.91 -0.62 -15.80
N ILE A 210 -5.65 -1.91 -16.03
CA ILE A 210 -4.50 -2.64 -15.45
C ILE A 210 -3.70 -3.27 -16.60
N ASN A 211 -2.40 -3.01 -16.64
CA ASN A 211 -1.49 -3.55 -17.65
C ASN A 211 -1.08 -4.98 -17.31
N ALA A 212 -2.01 -5.91 -17.43
CA ALA A 212 -1.82 -7.31 -17.11
C ALA A 212 -2.68 -8.21 -17.98
N ASP A 213 -2.09 -9.27 -18.56
CA ASP A 213 -2.82 -10.30 -19.30
C ASP A 213 -3.25 -11.46 -18.40
N HIS A 214 -2.74 -11.50 -17.15
CA HIS A 214 -2.98 -12.57 -16.21
C HIS A 214 -3.24 -12.03 -14.80
N TYR A 215 -3.88 -12.87 -13.98
CA TYR A 215 -4.08 -12.63 -12.56
C TYR A 215 -3.85 -13.92 -11.76
N ILE A 216 -3.76 -13.83 -10.46
CA ILE A 216 -3.59 -14.96 -9.56
C ILE A 216 -4.94 -15.29 -8.92
N PRO A 217 -5.55 -16.44 -9.25
CA PRO A 217 -6.79 -16.88 -8.61
C PRO A 217 -6.52 -17.32 -7.18
N ILE A 218 -7.53 -17.11 -6.32
CA ILE A 218 -7.46 -17.36 -4.88
C ILE A 218 -8.56 -18.33 -4.43
N ASP A 219 -8.33 -18.98 -3.31
CA ASP A 219 -9.35 -19.73 -2.58
C ASP A 219 -10.24 -18.79 -1.71
N ASN A 220 -11.14 -19.37 -0.93
CA ASN A 220 -12.04 -18.63 -0.06
C ASN A 220 -11.37 -18.01 1.19
N THR A 221 -10.08 -18.28 1.40
CA THR A 221 -9.24 -17.66 2.43
C THR A 221 -8.27 -16.62 1.83
N ALA A 222 -8.46 -16.31 0.54
CA ALA A 222 -7.64 -15.41 -0.25
C ALA A 222 -6.17 -15.85 -0.43
N ILE A 223 -5.93 -17.16 -0.38
CA ILE A 223 -4.63 -17.76 -0.69
C ILE A 223 -4.58 -18.14 -2.18
N PRO A 224 -3.47 -17.86 -2.89
CA PRO A 224 -3.27 -18.27 -4.26
C PRO A 224 -3.47 -19.78 -4.49
N LEU A 225 -4.18 -20.12 -5.56
CA LEU A 225 -4.34 -21.54 -5.98
C LEU A 225 -3.06 -22.12 -6.59
N GLY A 226 -2.03 -21.28 -6.79
CA GLY A 226 -0.75 -21.70 -7.40
C GLY A 226 -0.76 -21.68 -8.92
N THR A 227 -1.85 -21.22 -9.55
CA THR A 227 -1.93 -20.99 -11.00
C THR A 227 -1.87 -19.50 -11.34
N ILE A 228 -1.59 -19.22 -12.60
CA ILE A 228 -1.63 -17.88 -13.18
C ILE A 228 -2.63 -17.96 -14.34
N ASP A 229 -3.79 -17.34 -14.17
CA ASP A 229 -4.91 -17.45 -15.10
C ASP A 229 -5.01 -16.21 -15.99
N LYS A 230 -5.50 -16.37 -17.23
CA LYS A 230 -5.73 -15.25 -18.14
C LYS A 230 -6.88 -14.38 -17.65
N VAL A 231 -6.75 -13.05 -17.80
CA VAL A 231 -7.84 -12.11 -17.52
C VAL A 231 -8.91 -12.11 -18.60
N GLU A 232 -8.56 -12.51 -19.82
CA GLU A 232 -9.44 -12.50 -20.99
C GLU A 232 -10.78 -13.21 -20.75
N SER A 233 -11.87 -12.52 -21.07
CA SER A 233 -13.25 -13.02 -20.87
C SER A 233 -13.62 -13.29 -19.39
N THR A 234 -12.92 -12.68 -18.44
CA THR A 234 -13.20 -12.77 -17.01
C THR A 234 -13.58 -11.39 -16.43
N PRO A 235 -14.12 -11.32 -15.21
CA PRO A 235 -14.30 -10.03 -14.51
C PRO A 235 -13.01 -9.25 -14.26
N PHE A 236 -11.85 -9.89 -14.38
CA PHE A 236 -10.52 -9.34 -14.13
C PHE A 236 -9.88 -8.67 -15.36
N ASP A 237 -10.57 -8.65 -16.51
CA ASP A 237 -10.06 -8.06 -17.75
C ASP A 237 -10.18 -6.53 -17.73
N PHE A 238 -9.16 -5.87 -17.19
CA PHE A 238 -8.98 -4.41 -17.19
C PHE A 238 -7.91 -3.95 -18.17
N ARG A 239 -7.60 -4.71 -19.22
CA ARG A 239 -6.65 -4.29 -20.28
C ARG A 239 -7.13 -3.07 -21.06
N THR A 240 -8.42 -2.81 -21.05
CA THR A 240 -9.07 -1.59 -21.52
C THR A 240 -9.89 -0.96 -20.40
N PRO A 241 -10.18 0.36 -20.44
CA PRO A 241 -10.93 1.01 -19.38
C PRO A 241 -12.30 0.39 -19.15
N HIS A 242 -12.57 0.02 -17.90
CA HIS A 242 -13.86 -0.44 -17.41
C HIS A 242 -14.16 0.15 -16.04
N LYS A 243 -15.43 0.39 -15.75
CA LYS A 243 -15.82 0.77 -14.39
C LYS A 243 -15.54 -0.36 -13.40
N VAL A 244 -15.01 0.00 -12.25
CA VAL A 244 -14.72 -0.95 -11.16
C VAL A 244 -15.97 -1.75 -10.80
N GLY A 245 -17.15 -1.09 -10.77
CA GLY A 245 -18.42 -1.70 -10.38
C GLY A 245 -19.02 -2.67 -11.39
N ASP A 246 -18.67 -2.61 -12.67
CA ASP A 246 -19.38 -3.32 -13.72
C ASP A 246 -19.42 -4.85 -13.55
N ARG A 247 -18.34 -5.42 -13.01
CA ARG A 247 -18.16 -6.89 -12.94
C ARG A 247 -17.72 -7.37 -11.56
N ILE A 248 -17.68 -6.50 -10.55
CA ILE A 248 -17.10 -6.78 -9.22
C ILE A 248 -17.84 -7.89 -8.44
N GLU A 249 -19.04 -8.25 -8.82
CA GLU A 249 -19.83 -9.29 -8.18
C GLU A 249 -20.02 -10.53 -9.08
N GLN A 250 -19.30 -10.60 -10.21
CA GLN A 250 -19.47 -11.66 -11.21
C GLN A 250 -18.47 -12.80 -11.01
N GLY A 251 -18.97 -14.01 -10.85
CA GLY A 251 -18.16 -15.23 -10.81
C GLY A 251 -17.64 -15.63 -9.43
N GLN A 252 -16.95 -16.77 -9.38
CA GLN A 252 -16.50 -17.35 -8.12
C GLN A 252 -15.32 -16.56 -7.52
N GLN A 253 -14.40 -16.10 -8.34
CA GLN A 253 -13.20 -15.40 -7.85
C GLN A 253 -13.57 -14.06 -7.17
N THR A 254 -14.48 -13.26 -7.73
CA THR A 254 -14.95 -12.05 -7.05
C THR A 254 -15.71 -12.35 -5.75
N LYS A 255 -16.37 -13.52 -5.65
CA LYS A 255 -16.97 -13.97 -4.37
C LYS A 255 -15.88 -14.32 -3.34
N ASN A 256 -14.81 -15.01 -3.75
CA ASN A 256 -13.70 -15.35 -2.87
C ASN A 256 -13.04 -14.09 -2.27
N GLY A 257 -12.87 -13.03 -3.06
CA GLY A 257 -12.32 -11.74 -2.61
C GLY A 257 -13.35 -10.77 -2.00
N ASN A 258 -14.64 -11.16 -1.91
CA ASN A 258 -15.74 -10.26 -1.56
C ASN A 258 -15.76 -8.98 -2.45
N GLY A 259 -15.28 -9.10 -3.68
CA GLY A 259 -15.00 -8.09 -4.69
C GLY A 259 -13.63 -8.32 -5.31
N TYR A 260 -12.96 -7.26 -5.73
CA TYR A 260 -11.56 -7.39 -6.11
C TYR A 260 -10.68 -7.34 -4.85
N ASP A 261 -9.90 -8.38 -4.67
CA ASP A 261 -8.82 -8.55 -3.68
C ASP A 261 -7.84 -9.59 -4.24
N HIS A 262 -7.25 -9.25 -5.40
CA HIS A 262 -6.45 -10.17 -6.19
C HIS A 262 -5.18 -9.49 -6.68
N CYS A 263 -4.17 -10.30 -6.99
CA CYS A 263 -2.93 -9.86 -7.61
C CYS A 263 -3.00 -10.04 -9.12
N TRP A 264 -2.81 -8.94 -9.87
CA TRP A 264 -2.59 -8.97 -11.32
C TRP A 264 -1.11 -9.14 -11.61
N VAL A 265 -0.81 -10.04 -12.55
CA VAL A 265 0.54 -10.30 -13.04
C VAL A 265 0.86 -9.28 -14.12
N LEU A 266 1.73 -8.33 -13.80
CA LEU A 266 2.02 -7.18 -14.66
C LEU A 266 2.79 -7.58 -15.91
N ASN A 267 2.41 -6.97 -17.04
CA ASN A 267 3.17 -7.10 -18.28
C ASN A 267 4.48 -6.31 -18.17
N LYS A 268 5.61 -7.01 -18.08
CA LYS A 268 6.95 -6.45 -18.00
C LYS A 268 7.78 -6.91 -19.20
N ARG A 269 8.63 -6.04 -19.75
CA ARG A 269 9.62 -6.43 -20.77
C ARG A 269 10.76 -7.22 -20.16
N GLU A 270 11.16 -6.83 -18.94
CA GLU A 270 12.18 -7.50 -18.13
C GLU A 270 11.86 -7.39 -16.62
N PRO A 271 12.33 -8.32 -15.79
CA PRO A 271 12.15 -8.22 -14.34
C PRO A 271 12.75 -6.92 -13.79
N GLY A 272 12.04 -6.27 -12.87
CA GLY A 272 12.47 -5.01 -12.25
C GLY A 272 12.30 -3.76 -13.14
N GLU A 273 11.69 -3.87 -14.31
CA GLU A 273 11.37 -2.70 -15.13
C GLU A 273 10.38 -1.78 -14.40
N LEU A 274 10.72 -0.50 -14.29
CA LEU A 274 9.76 0.52 -13.84
C LEU A 274 8.77 0.81 -14.98
N SER A 275 7.58 0.27 -14.90
CA SER A 275 6.56 0.38 -15.94
C SER A 275 5.17 0.66 -15.38
N LEU A 276 4.29 1.20 -16.23
CA LEU A 276 2.90 1.46 -15.88
C LEU A 276 2.18 0.14 -15.54
N ALA A 277 1.64 0.08 -14.33
CA ALA A 277 0.83 -1.03 -13.83
C ALA A 277 -0.67 -0.72 -13.93
N VAL A 278 -1.08 0.46 -13.47
CA VAL A 278 -2.49 0.84 -13.33
C VAL A 278 -2.70 2.28 -13.79
N LYS A 279 -3.83 2.53 -14.45
CA LYS A 279 -4.43 3.86 -14.58
C LYS A 279 -5.85 3.82 -14.00
N CYS A 280 -6.15 4.77 -13.11
CA CYS A 280 -7.45 4.93 -12.47
C CYS A 280 -7.93 6.37 -12.65
N VAL A 281 -9.20 6.54 -13.02
CA VAL A 281 -9.82 7.84 -13.27
C VAL A 281 -11.13 7.94 -12.50
N ASP A 282 -11.33 9.03 -11.79
CA ASP A 282 -12.67 9.42 -11.29
C ASP A 282 -13.32 10.40 -12.27
N PRO A 283 -14.29 9.99 -13.07
CA PRO A 283 -14.93 10.88 -14.05
C PRO A 283 -15.63 12.09 -13.41
N ALA A 284 -16.03 11.97 -12.14
CA ALA A 284 -16.75 13.03 -11.44
C ALA A 284 -15.86 14.20 -11.05
N SER A 285 -14.67 13.94 -10.50
CA SER A 285 -13.70 14.97 -10.13
C SER A 285 -12.71 15.33 -11.25
N GLY A 286 -12.55 14.42 -12.23
CA GLY A 286 -11.53 14.46 -13.25
C GLY A 286 -10.14 14.08 -12.72
N ARG A 287 -10.00 13.68 -11.46
CA ARG A 287 -8.71 13.22 -10.96
C ARG A 287 -8.32 11.90 -11.56
N THR A 288 -7.05 11.81 -11.93
CA THR A 288 -6.43 10.60 -12.46
C THR A 288 -5.30 10.16 -11.54
N MET A 289 -5.06 8.87 -11.50
CA MET A 289 -3.90 8.28 -10.86
C MET A 289 -3.30 7.20 -11.76
N GLU A 290 -1.99 7.24 -11.95
CA GLU A 290 -1.20 6.20 -12.60
C GLU A 290 -0.26 5.59 -11.56
N CYS A 291 -0.20 4.26 -11.50
CA CYS A 291 0.77 3.53 -10.69
C CYS A 291 1.85 2.93 -11.58
N TYR A 292 3.09 3.30 -11.34
CA TYR A 292 4.27 2.70 -11.96
C TYR A 292 5.02 1.91 -10.88
N THR A 293 5.55 0.75 -11.23
CA THR A 293 6.30 -0.06 -10.27
C THR A 293 7.34 -0.94 -10.92
N THR A 294 8.38 -1.30 -10.14
CA THR A 294 9.36 -2.33 -10.50
C THR A 294 8.88 -3.74 -10.13
N GLU A 295 7.82 -3.85 -9.34
CA GLU A 295 7.27 -5.13 -8.87
C GLU A 295 6.61 -5.95 -9.99
N PRO A 296 6.61 -7.30 -9.89
CA PRO A 296 6.01 -8.18 -10.89
C PRO A 296 4.48 -8.22 -10.83
N GLY A 297 3.88 -7.79 -9.72
CA GLY A 297 2.45 -7.82 -9.48
C GLY A 297 1.91 -6.55 -8.86
N VAL A 298 0.61 -6.40 -8.95
CA VAL A 298 -0.15 -5.39 -8.20
C VAL A 298 -1.42 -6.02 -7.64
N GLN A 299 -1.54 -5.98 -6.32
CA GLN A 299 -2.80 -6.29 -5.65
C GLN A 299 -3.76 -5.13 -5.85
N CYS A 300 -4.98 -5.42 -6.30
CA CYS A 300 -6.06 -4.45 -6.34
C CYS A 300 -7.13 -4.86 -5.33
N TYR A 301 -7.29 -4.03 -4.29
CA TYR A 301 -8.28 -4.22 -3.24
C TYR A 301 -9.29 -3.07 -3.24
N THR A 302 -10.57 -3.39 -3.27
CA THR A 302 -11.65 -2.40 -3.46
C THR A 302 -12.41 -2.03 -2.18
N GLY A 303 -11.73 -1.99 -1.03
CA GLY A 303 -12.35 -1.61 0.24
C GLY A 303 -13.50 -2.53 0.66
N ASN A 304 -13.35 -3.83 0.41
CA ASN A 304 -14.41 -4.83 0.53
C ASN A 304 -14.88 -5.05 1.96
N TYR A 305 -13.97 -4.84 2.92
CA TYR A 305 -14.18 -5.08 4.35
C TYR A 305 -14.32 -3.78 5.15
N CYS A 306 -14.23 -2.61 4.52
CA CYS A 306 -14.52 -1.34 5.18
C CYS A 306 -15.95 -1.37 5.73
N SER A 307 -16.12 -1.13 7.03
CA SER A 307 -17.36 -1.37 7.77
C SER A 307 -17.90 -0.15 8.51
N GLY A 308 -17.39 1.05 8.16
CA GLY A 308 -17.79 2.31 8.79
C GLY A 308 -16.83 2.76 9.90
N SER A 309 -15.61 2.21 9.95
CA SER A 309 -14.55 2.64 10.88
C SER A 309 -14.27 4.13 10.75
N THR A 310 -13.99 4.79 11.87
CA THR A 310 -13.70 6.24 11.90
C THR A 310 -12.27 6.51 11.39
N CYS A 311 -12.12 7.56 10.63
CA CYS A 311 -10.83 8.08 10.13
C CYS A 311 -10.74 9.61 10.31
N ALA A 312 -9.83 10.28 9.59
CA ALA A 312 -9.58 11.71 9.75
C ALA A 312 -10.87 12.56 9.72
N HIS A 313 -10.91 13.57 10.58
CA HIS A 313 -11.99 14.54 10.71
C HIS A 313 -13.36 13.91 11.00
N GLY A 314 -13.41 12.78 11.69
CA GLY A 314 -14.66 12.07 12.01
C GLY A 314 -15.36 11.45 10.80
N SER A 315 -14.70 11.36 9.66
CA SER A 315 -15.21 10.66 8.49
C SER A 315 -15.26 9.15 8.77
N THR A 316 -16.11 8.43 8.03
CA THR A 316 -16.24 6.98 8.15
C THR A 316 -15.92 6.31 6.83
N LEU A 317 -15.45 5.07 6.91
CA LEU A 317 -15.04 4.22 5.79
C LEU A 317 -16.17 3.26 5.42
N PRO A 318 -17.13 3.63 4.56
CA PRO A 318 -18.12 2.68 4.09
C PRO A 318 -17.50 1.64 3.13
N LYS A 319 -18.16 0.50 2.97
CA LYS A 319 -17.76 -0.51 1.99
C LYS A 319 -17.62 0.13 0.60
N ARG A 320 -16.51 -0.19 -0.10
CA ARG A 320 -16.20 0.32 -1.45
C ARG A 320 -15.87 1.83 -1.50
N CYS A 321 -15.45 2.41 -0.39
CA CYS A 321 -15.06 3.83 -0.34
C CYS A 321 -13.65 4.11 -0.84
N ALA A 322 -12.84 3.07 -0.98
CA ALA A 322 -11.44 3.18 -1.38
C ALA A 322 -11.02 2.06 -2.33
N ILE A 323 -9.97 2.30 -3.06
CA ILE A 323 -9.26 1.30 -3.85
C ILE A 323 -7.78 1.35 -3.50
N CYS A 324 -7.17 0.18 -3.25
CA CYS A 324 -5.75 0.05 -2.98
C CYS A 324 -5.04 -0.60 -4.17
N PHE A 325 -3.86 -0.12 -4.49
CA PHE A 325 -2.97 -0.71 -5.48
C PHE A 325 -1.62 -0.97 -4.81
N GLU A 326 -1.47 -2.18 -4.30
CA GLU A 326 -0.28 -2.62 -3.58
C GLU A 326 0.66 -3.29 -4.57
N ALA A 327 1.70 -2.57 -4.98
CA ALA A 327 2.73 -3.13 -5.83
C ALA A 327 3.59 -4.08 -4.99
N GLU A 328 3.67 -5.34 -5.40
CA GLU A 328 4.28 -6.39 -4.59
C GLU A 328 4.67 -7.61 -5.44
N HIS A 329 5.51 -8.49 -4.87
CA HIS A 329 5.63 -9.85 -5.34
C HIS A 329 4.30 -10.60 -5.10
N PHE A 330 4.13 -11.74 -5.80
CA PHE A 330 2.86 -12.47 -5.70
C PHE A 330 2.62 -12.97 -4.27
N PRO A 331 1.38 -12.89 -3.77
CA PRO A 331 1.05 -13.42 -2.44
C PRO A 331 1.48 -14.89 -2.29
N ASP A 332 1.89 -15.26 -1.09
CA ASP A 332 2.34 -16.62 -0.74
C ASP A 332 3.52 -17.17 -1.57
N SER A 333 4.31 -16.29 -2.24
CA SER A 333 5.45 -16.70 -3.08
C SER A 333 6.42 -17.69 -2.41
N PRO A 334 6.73 -17.62 -1.10
CA PRO A 334 7.63 -18.60 -0.48
C PRO A 334 7.14 -20.04 -0.55
N ASN A 335 5.84 -20.28 -0.76
CA ASN A 335 5.22 -21.59 -0.88
C ASN A 335 4.97 -22.03 -2.33
N HIS A 336 5.26 -21.14 -3.31
CA HIS A 336 5.04 -21.40 -4.73
C HIS A 336 6.35 -21.25 -5.52
N PRO A 337 7.08 -22.34 -5.79
CA PRO A 337 8.41 -22.28 -6.42
C PRO A 337 8.42 -21.73 -7.84
N TYR A 338 7.25 -21.60 -8.49
CA TYR A 338 7.10 -21.01 -9.83
C TYR A 338 6.82 -19.50 -9.80
N PHE A 339 6.55 -18.93 -8.62
CA PHE A 339 6.38 -17.49 -8.47
C PHE A 339 7.74 -16.79 -8.36
N PRO A 340 7.82 -15.50 -8.69
CA PRO A 340 9.03 -14.72 -8.45
C PRO A 340 9.49 -14.85 -7.00
N THR A 341 10.78 -15.06 -6.80
CA THR A 341 11.33 -15.27 -5.46
C THR A 341 11.30 -14.02 -4.61
N THR A 342 10.89 -14.16 -3.35
CA THR A 342 10.94 -13.13 -2.32
C THR A 342 12.10 -13.34 -1.35
N VAL A 343 12.99 -14.30 -1.64
CA VAL A 343 14.15 -14.59 -0.80
C VAL A 343 15.20 -13.50 -0.95
N LEU A 344 15.66 -13.00 0.20
CA LEU A 344 16.82 -12.11 0.30
C LEU A 344 17.95 -12.83 1.03
N ASN A 345 19.12 -12.91 0.41
CA ASN A 345 20.31 -13.48 1.01
C ASN A 345 21.21 -12.40 1.63
N PRO A 346 22.03 -12.75 2.65
CA PRO A 346 23.08 -11.86 3.13
C PRO A 346 23.99 -11.38 1.99
N GLY A 347 24.26 -10.08 1.95
CA GLY A 347 25.06 -9.46 0.90
C GLY A 347 24.30 -9.02 -0.35
N GLU A 348 23.03 -9.39 -0.47
CA GLU A 348 22.11 -8.84 -1.48
C GLU A 348 21.40 -7.60 -0.95
N VAL A 349 20.93 -6.75 -1.85
CA VAL A 349 20.11 -5.59 -1.55
C VAL A 349 18.74 -5.77 -2.20
N TYR A 350 17.71 -5.79 -1.37
CA TYR A 350 16.33 -5.65 -1.86
C TYR A 350 16.09 -4.20 -2.28
N THR A 351 15.56 -3.99 -3.47
CA THR A 351 15.15 -2.67 -3.95
C THR A 351 13.79 -2.76 -4.63
N GLN A 352 12.97 -1.75 -4.40
CA GLN A 352 11.67 -1.58 -5.06
C GLN A 352 11.40 -0.10 -5.26
N THR A 353 10.74 0.25 -6.35
CA THR A 353 10.22 1.59 -6.60
C THR A 353 8.75 1.49 -7.02
N THR A 354 7.91 2.27 -6.37
CA THR A 354 6.50 2.47 -6.75
C THR A 354 6.20 3.96 -6.82
N ILE A 355 5.58 4.41 -7.91
CA ILE A 355 5.25 5.80 -8.15
C ILE A 355 3.75 5.92 -8.40
N TYR A 356 3.07 6.71 -7.58
CA TYR A 356 1.69 7.12 -7.82
C TYR A 356 1.71 8.55 -8.38
N ARG A 357 1.44 8.68 -9.68
CA ARG A 357 1.36 9.96 -10.37
C ARG A 357 -0.08 10.44 -10.42
N PHE A 358 -0.33 11.64 -9.92
CA PHE A 358 -1.66 12.24 -9.92
C PHE A 358 -1.79 13.32 -10.99
N GLY A 359 -2.93 13.33 -11.65
CA GLY A 359 -3.26 14.29 -12.70
C GLY A 359 -4.74 14.66 -12.71
N VAL A 360 -5.11 15.41 -13.73
CA VAL A 360 -6.50 15.86 -13.98
C VAL A 360 -6.78 15.77 -15.47
N GLU A 361 -7.96 15.25 -15.87
CA GLU A 361 -8.46 15.25 -17.25
C GLU A 361 -9.83 15.92 -17.38
#